data_ca23334109e7105a6e22e26602432de2
#
_entry.id   ca23334109e7105a6e22e26602432de2
#
_cell.length_a   1.000
_cell.length_b   1.000
_cell.length_c   1.000
_cell.angle_alpha   90.00
_cell.angle_beta   90.00
_cell.angle_gamma   90.00
#
_symmetry.space_group_name_H-M   'P 1'
#
loop_
_entity.id
_entity.type
_entity.pdbx_description
1 polymer ?
#
loop_
_entity_poly.entity_id
_entity_poly.type
_entity_poly.pdbx_seq_one_letter_code
_entity_poly.pdbx_strand_id
1 'polypeptide(L)'
;AGVVLKVDGSPVNASVMYQPGGAVNSTYIKRGLTPFGEYMPLRNLAEVVSPYAKSVVDFKAGSELVTHQVAGAALGPIICYEIINDRLVSEMSASSKALIVQTNSATFSGTAESRQQLAITRIRAKEYARSILSVSTIGISAFIDSNGEVVDEIGENVQGYLTGDLLLSDHATNASKWGTLIKIVILSLFALFGLRSFRKDRAV
;
A
#
# COMPACT_ATOMS: atom_id res chain seq x y z
N ALA A 1 -4.91 5.23 -13.98
CA ALA A 1 -3.53 5.69 -14.08
C ALA A 1 -3.04 6.18 -12.73
N GLY A 2 -1.77 5.87 -12.37
CA GLY A 2 -1.06 6.50 -11.26
C GLY A 2 -0.43 7.79 -11.73
N VAL A 3 -0.68 8.91 -11.03
CA VAL A 3 -0.25 10.25 -11.45
C VAL A 3 0.11 11.12 -10.25
N VAL A 4 0.95 12.13 -10.48
CA VAL A 4 1.14 13.23 -9.54
C VAL A 4 0.30 14.40 -10.03
N LEU A 5 -0.61 14.86 -9.17
CA LEU A 5 -1.46 16.02 -9.43
C LEU A 5 -1.05 17.18 -8.52
N LYS A 6 -1.59 18.36 -8.81
CA LYS A 6 -1.46 19.54 -7.94
C LYS A 6 -2.85 19.95 -7.45
N VAL A 7 -3.05 19.92 -6.14
CA VAL A 7 -4.31 20.28 -5.48
C VAL A 7 -4.02 21.39 -4.46
N ASP A 8 -4.71 22.51 -4.58
CA ASP A 8 -4.50 23.71 -3.76
C ASP A 8 -3.02 24.12 -3.66
N GLY A 9 -2.30 24.05 -4.78
CA GLY A 9 -0.89 24.41 -4.84
C GLY A 9 0.10 23.33 -4.35
N SER A 10 -0.36 22.24 -3.70
CA SER A 10 0.48 21.16 -3.18
C SER A 10 0.46 19.93 -4.09
N PRO A 11 1.57 19.20 -4.22
CA PRO A 11 1.59 17.95 -4.97
C PRO A 11 0.83 16.86 -4.18
N VAL A 12 0.13 16.00 -4.91
CA VAL A 12 -0.54 14.79 -4.39
C VAL A 12 -0.24 13.61 -5.30
N ASN A 13 -0.04 12.43 -4.73
CA ASN A 13 -0.06 11.19 -5.49
C ASN A 13 -1.50 10.71 -5.61
N ALA A 14 -1.91 10.33 -6.81
CA ALA A 14 -3.28 9.93 -7.07
C ALA A 14 -3.36 8.72 -8.00
N SER A 15 -4.41 7.92 -7.78
CA SER A 15 -4.90 6.94 -8.73
C SER A 15 -6.13 7.50 -9.41
N VAL A 16 -6.08 7.66 -10.73
CA VAL A 16 -7.16 8.24 -11.52
C VAL A 16 -7.74 7.21 -12.45
N MET A 17 -9.05 7.05 -12.40
CA MET A 17 -9.81 6.24 -13.35
C MET A 17 -10.43 7.13 -14.41
N TYR A 18 -10.20 6.77 -15.66
CA TYR A 18 -10.79 7.43 -16.83
C TYR A 18 -11.88 6.55 -17.44
N GLN A 19 -12.93 7.19 -17.93
CA GLN A 19 -13.95 6.56 -18.77
C GLN A 19 -13.46 6.45 -20.22
N PRO A 20 -14.09 5.57 -21.03
CA PRO A 20 -13.97 5.67 -22.47
C PRO A 20 -14.30 7.09 -22.94
N GLY A 21 -13.37 7.69 -23.73
CA GLY A 21 -13.47 9.10 -24.12
C GLY A 21 -12.65 10.07 -23.26
N GLY A 22 -11.97 9.57 -22.20
CA GLY A 22 -10.96 10.33 -21.45
C GLY A 22 -11.48 11.17 -20.28
N ALA A 23 -12.78 11.17 -20.01
CA ALA A 23 -13.32 11.87 -18.84
C ALA A 23 -12.90 11.16 -17.53
N VAL A 24 -12.55 11.92 -16.50
CA VAL A 24 -12.25 11.39 -15.17
C VAL A 24 -13.52 10.84 -14.54
N ASN A 25 -13.48 9.56 -14.12
CA ASN A 25 -14.57 8.92 -13.40
C ASN A 25 -14.41 9.04 -11.89
N SER A 26 -13.24 8.70 -11.37
CA SER A 26 -12.92 8.77 -9.95
C SER A 26 -11.43 9.00 -9.72
N THR A 27 -11.12 9.67 -8.61
CA THR A 27 -9.75 9.98 -8.19
C THR A 27 -9.56 9.58 -6.74
N TYR A 28 -8.62 8.70 -6.48
CA TYR A 28 -8.15 8.39 -5.15
C TYR A 28 -6.84 9.16 -4.90
N ILE A 29 -6.79 9.96 -3.86
CA ILE A 29 -5.57 10.65 -3.41
C ILE A 29 -4.93 9.81 -2.32
N LYS A 30 -3.64 9.54 -2.47
CA LYS A 30 -2.83 8.76 -1.53
C LYS A 30 -2.99 9.27 -0.10
N ARG A 31 -3.38 8.40 0.83
CA ARG A 31 -3.64 8.72 2.24
C ARG A 31 -2.44 8.47 3.13
N GLY A 32 -1.64 7.43 2.81
CA GLY A 32 -0.45 7.03 3.56
C GLY A 32 0.83 7.50 2.90
N LEU A 33 1.30 8.70 3.24
CA LEU A 33 2.52 9.25 2.66
C LEU A 33 3.77 8.51 3.13
N THR A 34 4.75 8.43 2.24
CA THR A 34 6.06 7.81 2.50
C THR A 34 6.95 8.78 3.28
N PRO A 35 7.37 8.45 4.52
CA PRO A 35 8.32 9.27 5.26
C PRO A 35 9.62 9.42 4.48
N PHE A 36 10.24 10.60 4.58
CA PHE A 36 11.49 10.99 3.90
C PHE A 36 11.44 11.02 2.35
N GLY A 37 10.33 10.58 1.75
CA GLY A 37 10.14 10.63 0.30
C GLY A 37 9.05 11.62 -0.12
N GLU A 38 7.92 11.63 0.59
CA GLU A 38 6.76 12.46 0.29
C GLU A 38 6.47 13.49 1.40
N TYR A 39 7.12 13.39 2.53
CA TYR A 39 7.19 14.42 3.56
C TYR A 39 8.41 14.20 4.45
N MET A 40 8.84 15.28 5.11
CA MET A 40 9.98 15.20 6.04
C MET A 40 9.48 15.17 7.50
N PRO A 41 9.58 14.01 8.19
CA PRO A 41 9.28 13.94 9.62
C PRO A 41 10.23 14.84 10.42
N LEU A 42 9.70 15.54 11.44
CA LEU A 42 10.48 16.44 12.28
C LEU A 42 11.39 17.38 11.47
N ARG A 43 10.84 18.01 10.43
CA ARG A 43 11.57 18.78 9.41
C ARG A 43 12.63 19.72 10.02
N ASN A 44 12.28 20.50 11.05
CA ASN A 44 13.20 21.44 11.68
C ASN A 44 14.47 20.75 12.24
N LEU A 45 14.33 19.54 12.77
CA LEU A 45 15.46 18.76 13.27
C LEU A 45 16.22 18.10 12.13
N ALA A 46 15.49 17.54 11.18
CA ALA A 46 16.07 16.85 10.02
C ALA A 46 16.93 17.78 9.16
N GLU A 47 16.52 19.03 8.97
CA GLU A 47 17.27 20.02 8.19
C GLU A 47 18.57 20.49 8.86
N VAL A 48 18.67 20.36 10.20
CA VAL A 48 19.92 20.62 10.93
C VAL A 48 20.92 19.47 10.72
N VAL A 49 20.42 18.23 10.66
CA VAL A 49 21.25 17.02 10.59
C VAL A 49 21.61 16.67 9.16
N SER A 50 20.75 16.95 8.17
CA SER A 50 20.96 16.54 6.78
C SER A 50 20.53 17.61 5.79
N PRO A 51 21.43 18.05 4.90
CA PRO A 51 21.07 18.95 3.79
C PRO A 51 20.00 18.35 2.85
N TYR A 52 19.90 17.02 2.79
CA TYR A 52 18.91 16.29 1.97
C TYR A 52 17.48 16.58 2.42
N ALA A 53 17.27 16.86 3.70
CA ALA A 53 15.96 17.17 4.25
C ALA A 53 15.30 18.39 3.58
N LYS A 54 16.11 19.35 3.12
CA LYS A 54 15.65 20.57 2.42
C LYS A 54 15.13 20.31 1.02
N SER A 55 15.58 19.22 0.36
CA SER A 55 15.16 18.88 -1.01
C SER A 55 13.84 18.11 -1.08
N VAL A 56 13.35 17.55 0.05
CA VAL A 56 12.09 16.83 0.09
C VAL A 56 10.92 17.80 0.03
N VAL A 57 10.10 17.67 -1.01
CA VAL A 57 8.86 18.43 -1.18
C VAL A 57 7.75 17.69 -0.44
N ASP A 58 7.02 18.40 0.44
CA ASP A 58 5.91 17.80 1.16
C ASP A 58 4.68 17.66 0.26
N PHE A 59 4.22 16.42 0.11
CA PHE A 59 2.98 16.07 -0.54
C PHE A 59 1.81 16.24 0.42
N LYS A 60 0.63 16.51 -0.11
CA LYS A 60 -0.61 16.56 0.68
C LYS A 60 -1.27 15.17 0.67
N ALA A 61 -1.57 14.66 1.85
CA ALA A 61 -2.31 13.40 2.01
C ALA A 61 -3.78 13.57 1.69
N GLY A 62 -4.38 12.55 1.08
CA GLY A 62 -5.84 12.42 0.98
C GLY A 62 -6.48 12.02 2.30
N SER A 63 -7.79 12.24 2.43
CA SER A 63 -8.59 11.86 3.60
C SER A 63 -9.64 10.80 3.27
N GLU A 64 -10.04 10.69 2.02
CA GLU A 64 -11.17 9.89 1.60
C GLU A 64 -10.77 8.50 1.11
N LEU A 65 -11.59 7.50 1.43
CA LEU A 65 -11.51 6.18 0.84
C LEU A 65 -12.33 6.19 -0.46
N VAL A 66 -11.64 6.07 -1.59
CA VAL A 66 -12.27 6.06 -2.92
C VAL A 66 -11.94 4.75 -3.61
N THR A 67 -12.95 4.03 -4.11
CA THR A 67 -12.79 2.88 -4.98
C THR A 67 -13.12 3.24 -6.42
N HIS A 68 -12.50 2.55 -7.36
CA HIS A 68 -12.79 2.69 -8.80
C HIS A 68 -13.86 1.69 -9.21
N GLN A 69 -14.95 2.16 -9.82
CA GLN A 69 -16.03 1.30 -10.29
C GLN A 69 -15.77 0.86 -11.74
N VAL A 70 -15.48 -0.42 -11.94
CA VAL A 70 -15.21 -1.03 -13.25
C VAL A 70 -16.20 -2.14 -13.50
N ALA A 71 -17.02 -2.02 -14.53
CA ALA A 71 -18.02 -3.03 -14.91
C ALA A 71 -18.91 -3.51 -13.72
N GLY A 72 -19.28 -2.60 -12.83
CA GLY A 72 -20.11 -2.90 -11.66
C GLY A 72 -19.33 -3.48 -10.46
N ALA A 73 -18.02 -3.61 -10.54
CA ALA A 73 -17.18 -4.06 -9.44
C ALA A 73 -16.35 -2.89 -8.86
N ALA A 74 -16.25 -2.84 -7.53
CA ALA A 74 -15.36 -1.91 -6.84
C ALA A 74 -13.93 -2.47 -6.82
N LEU A 75 -12.98 -1.71 -7.38
CA LEU A 75 -11.55 -1.98 -7.33
C LEU A 75 -10.89 -0.97 -6.40
N GLY A 76 -10.07 -1.46 -5.45
CA GLY A 76 -9.43 -0.64 -4.43
C GLY A 76 -8.02 -0.21 -4.83
N PRO A 77 -7.77 1.09 -5.09
CA PRO A 77 -6.43 1.58 -5.34
C PRO A 77 -5.60 1.64 -4.06
N ILE A 78 -4.34 1.21 -4.15
CA ILE A 78 -3.29 1.32 -3.14
C ILE A 78 -2.06 1.90 -3.83
N ILE A 79 -1.44 2.93 -3.27
CA ILE A 79 -0.29 3.58 -3.90
C ILE A 79 0.98 3.30 -3.10
N CYS A 80 1.90 2.52 -3.72
CA CYS A 80 3.26 2.28 -3.24
C CYS A 80 3.32 1.88 -1.75
N TYR A 81 3.91 2.71 -0.89
CA TYR A 81 4.11 2.49 0.54
C TYR A 81 2.83 2.16 1.33
N GLU A 82 1.65 2.53 0.84
CA GLU A 82 0.39 2.21 1.52
C GLU A 82 0.17 0.71 1.72
N ILE A 83 0.78 -0.14 0.87
CA ILE A 83 0.64 -1.61 0.97
C ILE A 83 1.14 -2.17 2.31
N ILE A 84 2.04 -1.48 3.00
CA ILE A 84 2.52 -1.90 4.33
C ILE A 84 1.62 -1.41 5.47
N ASN A 85 0.71 -0.50 5.21
CA ASN A 85 -0.18 0.05 6.22
C ASN A 85 -1.40 -0.87 6.42
N ASP A 86 -1.39 -1.65 7.49
CA ASP A 86 -2.44 -2.62 7.81
C ASP A 86 -3.85 -2.00 7.79
N ARG A 87 -4.00 -0.79 8.36
CA ARG A 87 -5.30 -0.13 8.44
C ARG A 87 -5.81 0.27 7.06
N LEU A 88 -4.98 0.93 6.26
CA LEU A 88 -5.37 1.38 4.92
C LEU A 88 -5.72 0.20 4.01
N VAL A 89 -4.90 -0.86 4.01
CA VAL A 89 -5.16 -2.05 3.20
C VAL A 89 -6.42 -2.77 3.67
N SER A 90 -6.65 -2.87 4.98
CA SER A 90 -7.87 -3.46 5.54
C SER A 90 -9.12 -2.70 5.14
N GLU A 91 -9.13 -1.37 5.31
CA GLU A 91 -10.25 -0.50 4.93
C GLU A 91 -10.55 -0.62 3.42
N MET A 92 -9.51 -0.57 2.58
CA MET A 92 -9.66 -0.67 1.13
C MET A 92 -10.15 -2.05 0.70
N SER A 93 -9.60 -3.12 1.28
CA SER A 93 -10.02 -4.50 0.99
C SER A 93 -11.46 -4.79 1.39
N ALA A 94 -11.93 -4.20 2.50
CA ALA A 94 -13.32 -4.33 2.94
C ALA A 94 -14.30 -3.62 1.99
N SER A 95 -13.86 -2.59 1.27
CA SER A 95 -14.66 -1.77 0.38
C SER A 95 -14.54 -2.14 -1.10
N SER A 96 -13.74 -3.17 -1.43
CA SER A 96 -13.46 -3.55 -2.82
C SER A 96 -13.43 -5.07 -3.01
N LYS A 97 -13.57 -5.50 -4.27
CA LYS A 97 -13.56 -6.92 -4.67
C LYS A 97 -12.19 -7.40 -5.14
N ALA A 98 -11.32 -6.49 -5.52
CA ALA A 98 -9.92 -6.70 -5.87
C ALA A 98 -9.15 -5.41 -5.63
N LEU A 99 -7.81 -5.47 -5.58
CA LEU A 99 -6.96 -4.31 -5.36
C LEU A 99 -6.13 -3.99 -6.61
N ILE A 100 -5.79 -2.71 -6.75
CA ILE A 100 -4.85 -2.22 -7.76
C ILE A 100 -3.72 -1.52 -7.00
N VAL A 101 -2.52 -2.11 -7.01
CA VAL A 101 -1.33 -1.54 -6.40
C VAL A 101 -0.52 -0.82 -7.48
N GLN A 102 -0.28 0.47 -7.31
CA GLN A 102 0.44 1.30 -8.27
C GLN A 102 1.69 1.88 -7.61
N THR A 103 2.86 1.58 -8.17
CA THR A 103 4.15 1.95 -7.58
C THR A 103 5.05 2.64 -8.60
N ASN A 104 5.69 3.71 -8.17
CA ASN A 104 6.83 4.26 -8.90
C ASN A 104 8.12 3.85 -8.18
N SER A 105 8.78 2.82 -8.70
CA SER A 105 10.03 2.27 -8.15
C SER A 105 11.29 2.94 -8.73
N ALA A 106 11.16 4.03 -9.51
CA ALA A 106 12.30 4.64 -10.22
C ALA A 106 13.46 5.03 -9.29
N THR A 107 13.15 5.54 -8.10
CA THR A 107 14.15 5.96 -7.11
C THR A 107 14.90 4.76 -6.49
N PHE A 108 14.34 3.56 -6.56
CA PHE A 108 14.87 2.35 -5.93
C PHE A 108 15.40 1.33 -6.94
N SER A 109 15.63 1.76 -8.20
CA SER A 109 16.18 0.91 -9.25
C SER A 109 17.49 0.24 -8.82
N GLY A 110 17.63 -1.06 -9.09
CA GLY A 110 18.81 -1.85 -8.71
C GLY A 110 18.88 -2.23 -7.23
N THR A 111 17.86 -1.95 -6.44
CA THR A 111 17.75 -2.39 -5.04
C THR A 111 16.80 -3.58 -4.90
N ALA A 112 16.70 -4.16 -3.70
CA ALA A 112 15.74 -5.23 -3.40
C ALA A 112 14.29 -4.75 -3.23
N GLU A 113 14.00 -3.45 -3.35
CA GLU A 113 12.70 -2.85 -3.04
C GLU A 113 11.56 -3.46 -3.85
N SER A 114 11.72 -3.59 -5.17
CA SER A 114 10.69 -4.16 -6.05
C SER A 114 10.27 -5.58 -5.65
N ARG A 115 11.24 -6.43 -5.28
CA ARG A 115 10.97 -7.80 -4.84
C ARG A 115 10.32 -7.83 -3.47
N GLN A 116 10.72 -6.93 -2.57
CA GLN A 116 10.10 -6.78 -1.25
C GLN A 116 8.66 -6.29 -1.40
N GLN A 117 8.42 -5.31 -2.25
CA GLN A 117 7.08 -4.81 -2.56
C GLN A 117 6.19 -5.93 -3.10
N LEU A 118 6.68 -6.72 -4.08
CA LEU A 118 5.96 -7.88 -4.60
C LEU A 118 5.64 -8.90 -3.51
N ALA A 119 6.62 -9.24 -2.66
CA ALA A 119 6.44 -10.19 -1.57
C ALA A 119 5.36 -9.70 -0.57
N ILE A 120 5.39 -8.43 -0.20
CA ILE A 120 4.35 -7.83 0.66
C ILE A 120 2.98 -7.88 -0.03
N THR A 121 2.91 -7.52 -1.32
CA THR A 121 1.67 -7.53 -2.09
C THR A 121 1.05 -8.93 -2.15
N ARG A 122 1.87 -9.99 -2.33
CA ARG A 122 1.44 -11.39 -2.27
C ARG A 122 0.84 -11.76 -0.91
N ILE A 123 1.48 -11.32 0.18
CA ILE A 123 0.96 -11.54 1.55
C ILE A 123 -0.39 -10.84 1.72
N ARG A 124 -0.54 -9.61 1.23
CA ARG A 124 -1.80 -8.85 1.31
C ARG A 124 -2.92 -9.51 0.50
N ALA A 125 -2.61 -10.03 -0.69
CA ALA A 125 -3.58 -10.78 -1.49
C ALA A 125 -4.18 -11.95 -0.69
N LYS A 126 -3.32 -12.74 -0.04
CA LYS A 126 -3.72 -13.87 0.80
C LYS A 126 -4.41 -13.44 2.10
N GLU A 127 -3.90 -12.40 2.76
CA GLU A 127 -4.44 -11.90 4.03
C GLU A 127 -5.90 -11.44 3.89
N TYR A 128 -6.23 -10.80 2.77
CA TYR A 128 -7.57 -10.25 2.54
C TYR A 128 -8.41 -11.04 1.53
N ALA A 129 -7.90 -12.16 0.99
CA ALA A 129 -8.50 -12.92 -0.10
C ALA A 129 -8.93 -12.03 -1.27
N ARG A 130 -8.04 -11.15 -1.70
CA ARG A 130 -8.24 -10.25 -2.84
C ARG A 130 -7.19 -10.51 -3.89
N SER A 131 -7.63 -10.73 -5.14
CA SER A 131 -6.70 -10.67 -6.26
C SER A 131 -6.15 -9.26 -6.39
N ILE A 132 -4.88 -9.14 -6.76
CA ILE A 132 -4.19 -7.86 -6.88
C ILE A 132 -3.57 -7.70 -8.25
N LEU A 133 -3.88 -6.60 -8.91
CA LEU A 133 -3.13 -6.10 -10.05
C LEU A 133 -2.06 -5.15 -9.53
N SER A 134 -0.81 -5.59 -9.53
CA SER A 134 0.35 -4.78 -9.16
C SER A 134 0.99 -4.19 -10.42
N VAL A 135 1.13 -2.88 -10.48
CA VAL A 135 1.70 -2.15 -11.62
C VAL A 135 2.84 -1.27 -11.13
N SER A 136 4.01 -1.44 -11.73
CA SER A 136 5.18 -0.63 -11.42
C SER A 136 5.77 0.01 -12.68
N THR A 137 6.40 1.19 -12.52
CA THR A 137 7.05 1.89 -13.63
C THR A 137 8.29 1.16 -14.14
N ILE A 138 9.19 0.76 -13.25
CA ILE A 138 10.43 0.03 -13.55
C ILE A 138 10.62 -1.21 -12.69
N GLY A 139 9.80 -1.38 -11.66
CA GLY A 139 9.78 -2.57 -10.82
C GLY A 139 8.96 -3.70 -11.43
N ILE A 140 8.67 -4.71 -10.64
CA ILE A 140 7.91 -5.88 -11.06
C ILE A 140 6.41 -5.51 -11.15
N SER A 141 5.81 -5.76 -12.32
CA SER A 141 4.35 -5.72 -12.49
C SER A 141 3.80 -7.13 -12.54
N ALA A 142 2.69 -7.41 -11.85
CA ALA A 142 2.19 -8.78 -11.74
C ALA A 142 0.67 -8.84 -11.55
N PHE A 143 0.05 -9.93 -12.05
CA PHE A 143 -1.23 -10.42 -11.59
C PHE A 143 -1.00 -11.40 -10.43
N ILE A 144 -1.66 -11.16 -9.31
CA ILE A 144 -1.55 -11.96 -8.10
C ILE A 144 -2.95 -12.45 -7.72
N ASP A 145 -3.10 -13.75 -7.53
CA ASP A 145 -4.38 -14.32 -7.13
C ASP A 145 -4.68 -14.10 -5.63
N SER A 146 -5.88 -14.46 -5.21
CA SER A 146 -6.32 -14.32 -3.81
C SER A 146 -5.60 -15.26 -2.81
N ASN A 147 -4.78 -16.20 -3.29
CA ASN A 147 -3.91 -17.05 -2.47
C ASN A 147 -2.50 -16.47 -2.34
N GLY A 148 -2.22 -15.36 -3.05
CA GLY A 148 -0.92 -14.72 -3.08
C GLY A 148 0.06 -15.35 -4.08
N GLU A 149 -0.44 -16.17 -5.01
CA GLU A 149 0.39 -16.72 -6.07
C GLU A 149 0.47 -15.76 -7.26
N VAL A 150 1.67 -15.60 -7.81
CA VAL A 150 1.90 -14.80 -9.03
C VAL A 150 1.41 -15.62 -10.22
N VAL A 151 0.40 -15.10 -10.91
CA VAL A 151 -0.21 -15.74 -12.07
C VAL A 151 0.57 -15.39 -13.35
N ASP A 152 0.97 -14.12 -13.45
CA ASP A 152 1.76 -13.61 -14.57
C ASP A 152 2.53 -12.38 -14.13
N GLU A 153 3.73 -12.12 -14.69
CA GLU A 153 4.56 -11.00 -14.31
C GLU A 153 5.42 -10.42 -15.45
N ILE A 154 5.74 -9.14 -15.33
CA ILE A 154 6.83 -8.47 -16.05
C ILE A 154 7.93 -8.14 -15.06
N GLY A 155 9.15 -8.60 -15.34
CA GLY A 155 10.32 -8.36 -14.49
C GLY A 155 10.77 -6.90 -14.44
N GLU A 156 11.73 -6.63 -13.55
CA GLU A 156 12.31 -5.30 -13.39
C GLU A 156 12.96 -4.78 -14.67
N ASN A 157 12.77 -3.49 -14.97
CA ASN A 157 13.35 -2.80 -16.12
C ASN A 157 12.94 -3.40 -17.50
N VAL A 158 11.86 -4.16 -17.55
CA VAL A 158 11.30 -4.70 -18.78
C VAL A 158 10.05 -3.91 -19.16
N GLN A 159 10.03 -3.35 -20.36
CA GLN A 159 8.84 -2.73 -20.90
C GLN A 159 7.90 -3.80 -21.47
N GLY A 160 6.61 -3.74 -21.09
CA GLY A 160 5.64 -4.71 -21.56
C GLY A 160 4.23 -4.36 -21.08
N TYR A 161 3.32 -5.26 -21.37
CA TYR A 161 1.95 -5.24 -20.87
C TYR A 161 1.54 -6.65 -20.49
N LEU A 162 0.65 -6.76 -19.51
CA LEU A 162 0.00 -8.00 -19.13
C LEU A 162 -1.48 -7.91 -19.46
N THR A 163 -2.05 -9.04 -19.88
CA THR A 163 -3.49 -9.20 -20.03
C THR A 163 -3.92 -10.43 -19.26
N GLY A 164 -5.04 -10.35 -18.56
CA GLY A 164 -5.52 -11.47 -17.76
C GLY A 164 -6.83 -11.16 -17.07
N ASP A 165 -7.40 -12.16 -16.43
CA ASP A 165 -8.63 -12.06 -15.67
C ASP A 165 -8.32 -11.72 -14.21
N LEU A 166 -8.95 -10.67 -13.68
CA LEU A 166 -8.90 -10.31 -12.28
C LEU A 166 -10.09 -10.94 -11.55
N LEU A 167 -9.83 -11.99 -10.80
CA LEU A 167 -10.88 -12.68 -10.03
C LEU A 167 -11.39 -11.79 -8.90
N LEU A 168 -12.69 -11.54 -8.89
CA LEU A 168 -13.34 -10.72 -7.88
C LEU A 168 -13.79 -11.58 -6.69
N SER A 169 -13.59 -11.09 -5.47
CA SER A 169 -13.94 -11.83 -4.25
C SER A 169 -14.64 -10.92 -3.25
N ASP A 170 -15.71 -11.42 -2.64
CA ASP A 170 -16.38 -10.84 -1.48
C ASP A 170 -15.99 -11.56 -0.17
N HIS A 171 -15.12 -12.60 -0.28
CA HIS A 171 -14.72 -13.41 0.87
C HIS A 171 -13.90 -12.60 1.87
N ALA A 172 -14.23 -12.71 3.16
CA ALA A 172 -13.45 -12.13 4.26
C ALA A 172 -12.74 -13.24 5.02
N THR A 173 -11.42 -13.19 5.08
CA THR A 173 -10.58 -14.18 5.77
C THR A 173 -10.67 -14.04 7.29
N ASN A 174 -10.24 -15.06 8.02
CA ASN A 174 -10.08 -14.96 9.46
C ASN A 174 -9.00 -13.92 9.85
N ALA A 175 -7.96 -13.77 9.03
CA ALA A 175 -6.92 -12.76 9.23
C ALA A 175 -7.50 -11.34 9.15
N SER A 176 -8.36 -11.06 8.15
CA SER A 176 -9.01 -9.76 8.02
C SER A 176 -10.02 -9.46 9.14
N LYS A 177 -10.71 -10.49 9.67
CA LYS A 177 -11.71 -10.34 10.75
C LYS A 177 -11.08 -10.21 12.12
N TRP A 178 -10.08 -11.01 12.43
CA TRP A 178 -9.54 -11.20 13.79
C TRP A 178 -8.10 -10.75 13.96
N GLY A 179 -7.39 -10.41 12.88
CA GLY A 179 -5.96 -10.11 12.91
C GLY A 179 -5.58 -9.02 13.90
N THR A 180 -6.33 -7.92 13.96
CA THR A 180 -6.09 -6.84 14.93
C THR A 180 -6.30 -7.31 16.36
N LEU A 181 -7.37 -8.06 16.64
CA LEU A 181 -7.64 -8.58 17.98
C LEU A 181 -6.55 -9.55 18.43
N ILE A 182 -6.11 -10.45 17.56
CA ILE A 182 -5.03 -11.39 17.82
C ILE A 182 -3.73 -10.66 18.15
N LYS A 183 -3.37 -9.62 17.38
CA LYS A 183 -2.20 -8.77 17.65
C LYS A 183 -2.28 -8.12 19.03
N ILE A 184 -3.43 -7.53 19.39
CA ILE A 184 -3.64 -6.92 20.72
C ILE A 184 -3.50 -7.95 21.83
N VAL A 185 -4.10 -9.13 21.70
CA VAL A 185 -4.00 -10.20 22.70
C VAL A 185 -2.56 -10.65 22.90
N ILE A 186 -1.82 -10.89 21.80
CA ILE A 186 -0.41 -11.30 21.87
C ILE A 186 0.43 -10.23 22.56
N LEU A 187 0.30 -8.95 22.17
CA LEU A 187 1.05 -7.85 22.79
C LEU A 187 0.71 -7.71 24.29
N SER A 188 -0.55 -7.87 24.66
CA SER A 188 -0.99 -7.81 26.06
C SER A 188 -0.39 -8.95 26.89
N LEU A 189 -0.32 -10.17 26.35
CA LEU A 189 0.32 -11.30 26.99
C LEU A 189 1.83 -11.05 27.20
N PHE A 190 2.53 -10.54 26.16
CA PHE A 190 3.95 -10.18 26.29
C PHE A 190 4.18 -9.14 27.36
N ALA A 191 3.36 -8.08 27.40
CA ALA A 191 3.45 -7.05 28.42
C ALA A 191 3.24 -7.62 29.85
N LEU A 192 2.25 -8.49 30.03
CA LEU A 192 1.98 -9.15 31.30
C LEU A 192 3.13 -10.06 31.75
N PHE A 193 3.71 -10.84 30.83
CA PHE A 193 4.88 -11.67 31.12
C PHE A 193 6.10 -10.83 31.48
N GLY A 194 6.37 -9.77 30.73
CA GLY A 194 7.45 -8.84 31.01
C GLY A 194 7.32 -8.22 32.41
N LEU A 195 6.13 -7.71 32.75
CA LEU A 195 5.86 -7.11 34.07
C LEU A 195 6.03 -8.13 35.24
N ARG A 196 5.64 -9.40 35.01
CA ARG A 196 5.85 -10.45 36.02
C ARG A 196 7.33 -10.77 36.20
N SER A 197 8.11 -10.84 35.14
CA SER A 197 9.56 -11.07 35.22
C SER A 197 10.27 -9.96 35.99
N PHE A 198 10.00 -8.71 35.67
CA PHE A 198 10.58 -7.55 36.37
C PHE A 198 10.21 -7.49 37.86
N ARG A 199 9.01 -7.95 38.24
CA ARG A 199 8.62 -8.02 39.66
C ARG A 199 9.33 -9.12 40.42
N LYS A 200 9.60 -10.26 39.77
CA LYS A 200 10.30 -11.40 40.39
C LYS A 200 11.77 -11.07 40.69
N ASP A 201 12.43 -10.33 39.76
CA ASP A 201 13.84 -9.94 39.93
C ASP A 201 14.06 -8.83 40.98
N ARG A 202 12.99 -8.13 41.38
CA ARG A 202 13.05 -7.11 42.48
C ARG A 202 12.71 -7.68 43.86
N ALA A 203 12.27 -8.94 43.94
CA ALA A 203 11.88 -9.59 45.16
C ALA A 203 12.96 -10.55 45.70
N VAL A 204 14.14 -10.56 45.06
CA VAL A 204 15.39 -11.20 45.48
C VAL A 204 16.37 -10.08 45.87
#